data_2b1c65bf6ffaf4a2db36e341c879a6cf
#
_entry.id   2b1c65bf6ffaf4a2db36e341c879a6cf
#
_cell.length_a   1.000
_cell.length_b   1.000
_cell.length_c   1.000
_cell.angle_alpha   90.00
_cell.angle_beta   90.00
_cell.angle_gamma   90.00
#
_symmetry.space_group_name_H-M   'P 1'
#
loop_
_entity.id
_entity.type
_entity.pdbx_description
1 polymer ?
#
loop_
_entity_poly.entity_id
_entity_poly.type
_entity_poly.pdbx_seq_one_letter_code
_entity_poly.pdbx_strand_id
1 'polypeptide(L)'
;MKTEAKPEYKNLGFRKTVVPTDIMTVTDILKSTGYFKSYDIEAATELVEDRLKNGEGCGSQFYFLEVEGRTIGYGCYGEIPRTTKNYELYWLAVNNDFRGKGFGRMLLEKIEADIKKKTGRGIYTESSNMEQHSQTIEFYKENGYRQISVYKDYYDIKDDRATYYKKL
;
A
#
# COMPACT_ATOMS: atom_id res chain seq x y z
N MET A 1 20.33 26.64 2.43
CA MET A 1 19.63 25.34 2.31
C MET A 1 19.79 24.85 0.88
N LYS A 2 20.57 23.79 0.67
CA LYS A 2 20.67 23.15 -0.66
C LYS A 2 19.38 22.36 -0.87
N THR A 3 18.55 22.82 -1.77
CA THR A 3 17.46 22.02 -2.35
C THR A 3 18.15 20.90 -3.14
N GLU A 4 18.25 19.72 -2.55
CA GLU A 4 18.63 18.54 -3.32
C GLU A 4 17.59 18.37 -4.42
N ALA A 5 18.03 18.49 -5.67
CA ALA A 5 17.20 18.23 -6.82
C ALA A 5 16.70 16.79 -6.70
N LYS A 6 15.37 16.60 -6.73
CA LYS A 6 14.78 15.25 -6.81
C LYS A 6 15.40 14.56 -8.02
N PRO A 7 15.93 13.34 -7.87
CA PRO A 7 16.47 12.62 -9.01
C PRO A 7 15.40 12.52 -10.09
N GLU A 8 15.68 13.03 -11.28
CA GLU A 8 14.84 12.84 -12.46
C GLU A 8 14.95 11.38 -12.89
N TYR A 9 13.96 10.59 -12.53
CA TYR A 9 13.84 9.22 -13.02
C TYR A 9 13.24 9.24 -14.43
N LYS A 10 14.00 8.72 -15.38
CA LYS A 10 13.49 8.47 -16.74
C LYS A 10 12.51 7.30 -16.70
N ASN A 11 11.42 7.40 -17.48
CA ASN A 11 10.42 6.32 -17.61
C ASN A 11 9.76 5.89 -16.27
N LEU A 12 9.26 6.85 -15.50
CA LEU A 12 8.40 6.59 -14.35
C LEU A 12 6.97 6.34 -14.84
N GLY A 13 6.37 5.23 -14.43
CA GLY A 13 5.01 4.86 -14.83
C GLY A 13 4.25 4.06 -13.77
N PHE A 14 2.95 3.90 -14.04
CA PHE A 14 2.07 3.08 -13.21
C PHE A 14 1.41 2.01 -14.06
N ARG A 15 1.39 0.78 -13.55
CA ARG A 15 0.72 -0.37 -14.17
C ARG A 15 -0.38 -0.89 -13.24
N LYS A 16 -1.54 -1.23 -13.79
CA LYS A 16 -2.67 -1.87 -13.06
C LYS A 16 -2.75 -3.37 -13.34
N THR A 17 -2.29 -3.80 -14.50
CA THR A 17 -2.35 -5.21 -14.88
C THR A 17 -1.42 -6.03 -14.00
N VAL A 18 -1.97 -7.08 -13.41
CA VAL A 18 -1.20 -8.06 -12.63
C VAL A 18 -0.68 -9.14 -13.55
N VAL A 19 0.59 -9.48 -13.42
CA VAL A 19 1.26 -10.53 -14.20
C VAL A 19 1.89 -11.58 -13.27
N PRO A 20 2.13 -12.82 -13.73
CA PRO A 20 2.62 -13.90 -12.85
C PRO A 20 3.92 -13.57 -12.09
N THR A 21 4.79 -12.77 -12.68
CA THR A 21 6.05 -12.33 -12.05
C THR A 21 5.83 -11.38 -10.87
N ASP A 22 4.63 -10.82 -10.71
CA ASP A 22 4.33 -9.92 -9.58
C ASP A 22 4.30 -10.64 -8.23
N ILE A 23 4.12 -11.95 -8.20
CA ILE A 23 4.25 -12.75 -6.97
C ILE A 23 5.67 -12.59 -6.41
N MET A 24 6.68 -12.76 -7.25
CA MET A 24 8.09 -12.55 -6.86
C MET A 24 8.38 -11.09 -6.56
N THR A 25 7.88 -10.17 -7.38
CA THR A 25 8.07 -8.73 -7.22
C THR A 25 7.53 -8.23 -5.87
N VAL A 26 6.32 -8.62 -5.50
CA VAL A 26 5.71 -8.27 -4.19
C VAL A 26 6.52 -8.88 -3.06
N THR A 27 6.92 -10.15 -3.18
CA THR A 27 7.78 -10.81 -2.22
C THR A 27 9.09 -10.04 -1.98
N ASP A 28 9.77 -9.64 -3.04
CA ASP A 28 11.05 -8.93 -2.96
C ASP A 28 10.88 -7.53 -2.37
N ILE A 29 9.84 -6.80 -2.75
CA ILE A 29 9.53 -5.49 -2.18
C ILE A 29 9.32 -5.60 -0.67
N LEU A 30 8.47 -6.52 -0.21
CA LEU A 30 8.16 -6.69 1.20
C LEU A 30 9.38 -7.18 2.00
N LYS A 31 10.13 -8.15 1.50
CA LYS A 31 11.38 -8.61 2.12
C LYS A 31 12.40 -7.49 2.26
N SER A 32 12.50 -6.59 1.29
CA SER A 32 13.46 -5.48 1.31
C SER A 32 13.24 -4.53 2.48
N THR A 33 12.02 -4.43 3.00
CA THR A 33 11.67 -3.54 4.12
C THR A 33 12.23 -4.03 5.46
N GLY A 34 12.39 -5.34 5.62
CA GLY A 34 12.98 -5.97 6.80
C GLY A 34 12.04 -6.17 8.00
N TYR A 35 10.78 -5.70 7.94
CA TYR A 35 9.86 -5.81 9.08
C TYR A 35 8.61 -6.66 8.85
N PHE A 36 8.34 -7.10 7.63
CA PHE A 36 7.27 -8.07 7.36
C PHE A 36 7.72 -9.50 7.62
N LYS A 37 6.88 -10.25 8.29
CA LYS A 37 7.10 -11.67 8.57
C LYS A 37 6.66 -12.51 7.37
N SER A 38 7.01 -13.81 7.36
CA SER A 38 6.67 -14.70 6.24
C SER A 38 5.17 -14.78 5.98
N TYR A 39 4.35 -14.82 7.03
CA TYR A 39 2.89 -14.88 6.89
C TYR A 39 2.28 -13.57 6.33
N ASP A 40 2.91 -12.42 6.57
CA ASP A 40 2.50 -11.14 5.96
C ASP A 40 2.75 -11.18 4.45
N ILE A 41 3.92 -11.70 4.06
CA ILE A 41 4.30 -11.84 2.66
C ILE A 41 3.39 -12.85 1.94
N GLU A 42 3.08 -13.98 2.58
CA GLU A 42 2.11 -14.95 2.06
C GLU A 42 0.75 -14.29 1.83
N ALA A 43 0.20 -13.60 2.83
CA ALA A 43 -1.07 -12.88 2.70
C ALA A 43 -1.08 -11.86 1.55
N ALA A 44 0.02 -11.16 1.35
CA ALA A 44 0.15 -10.21 0.25
C ALA A 44 0.22 -10.89 -1.12
N THR A 45 0.94 -12.00 -1.23
CA THR A 45 1.05 -12.77 -2.49
C THR A 45 -0.21 -13.53 -2.83
N GLU A 46 -0.97 -14.03 -1.85
CA GLU A 46 -2.29 -14.62 -2.06
C GLU A 46 -3.27 -13.68 -2.77
N LEU A 47 -3.22 -12.37 -2.48
CA LEU A 47 -4.04 -11.37 -3.19
C LEU A 47 -3.61 -11.23 -4.67
N VAL A 48 -2.33 -11.36 -4.96
CA VAL A 48 -1.81 -11.38 -6.35
C VAL A 48 -2.28 -12.63 -7.08
N GLU A 49 -2.16 -13.79 -6.45
CA GLU A 49 -2.60 -15.08 -7.00
C GLU A 49 -4.11 -15.09 -7.26
N ASP A 50 -4.90 -14.58 -6.30
CA ASP A 50 -6.34 -14.47 -6.45
C ASP A 50 -6.72 -13.56 -7.64
N ARG A 51 -6.02 -12.45 -7.80
CA ARG A 51 -6.21 -11.56 -8.96
C ARG A 51 -5.85 -12.23 -10.29
N LEU A 52 -4.76 -13.00 -10.32
CA LEU A 52 -4.36 -13.76 -11.51
C LEU A 52 -5.39 -14.84 -11.88
N LYS A 53 -5.96 -15.50 -10.88
CA LYS A 53 -6.92 -16.59 -11.05
C LYS A 53 -8.32 -16.10 -11.40
N ASN A 54 -8.81 -15.08 -10.70
CA ASN A 54 -10.20 -14.64 -10.73
C ASN A 54 -10.41 -13.30 -11.43
N GLY A 55 -9.36 -12.66 -11.92
CA GLY A 55 -9.42 -11.37 -12.61
C GLY A 55 -9.99 -10.26 -11.71
N GLU A 56 -10.72 -9.33 -12.31
CA GLU A 56 -11.29 -8.19 -11.57
C GLU A 56 -12.40 -8.60 -10.59
N GLY A 57 -12.98 -9.77 -10.76
CA GLY A 57 -14.02 -10.32 -9.88
C GLY A 57 -13.53 -10.64 -8.46
N CYS A 58 -12.22 -10.74 -8.22
CA CYS A 58 -11.68 -10.93 -6.87
C CYS A 58 -11.87 -9.71 -5.95
N GLY A 59 -12.20 -8.54 -6.51
CA GLY A 59 -12.41 -7.30 -5.76
C GLY A 59 -11.13 -6.52 -5.45
N SER A 60 -9.97 -7.16 -5.48
CA SER A 60 -8.68 -6.48 -5.24
C SER A 60 -8.18 -5.75 -6.49
N GLN A 61 -7.79 -4.50 -6.29
CA GLN A 61 -7.20 -3.63 -7.32
C GLN A 61 -5.73 -3.39 -6.99
N PHE A 62 -4.91 -3.23 -8.02
CA PHE A 62 -3.48 -3.03 -7.87
C PHE A 62 -3.00 -1.80 -8.63
N TYR A 63 -1.99 -1.14 -8.07
CA TYR A 63 -1.08 -0.26 -8.78
C TYR A 63 0.35 -0.68 -8.51
N PHE A 64 1.11 -0.85 -9.57
CA PHE A 64 2.56 -1.05 -9.52
C PHE A 64 3.24 0.23 -10.00
N LEU A 65 4.22 0.69 -9.26
CA LEU A 65 5.05 1.83 -9.63
C LEU A 65 6.32 1.31 -10.28
N GLU A 66 6.55 1.72 -11.51
CA GLU A 66 7.68 1.30 -12.33
C GLU A 66 8.61 2.48 -12.61
N VAL A 67 9.90 2.24 -12.46
CA VAL A 67 10.97 3.18 -12.75
C VAL A 67 12.00 2.47 -13.59
N GLU A 68 12.31 3.00 -14.78
CA GLU A 68 13.30 2.44 -15.71
C GLU A 68 13.06 0.94 -16.00
N GLY A 69 11.78 0.54 -16.12
CA GLY A 69 11.38 -0.83 -16.41
C GLY A 69 11.40 -1.78 -15.21
N ARG A 70 11.71 -1.29 -14.01
CA ARG A 70 11.68 -2.07 -12.77
C ARG A 70 10.50 -1.66 -11.90
N THR A 71 9.72 -2.61 -11.41
CA THR A 71 8.71 -2.36 -10.38
C THR A 71 9.40 -2.14 -9.04
N ILE A 72 9.21 -0.95 -8.47
CA ILE A 72 9.85 -0.52 -7.22
C ILE A 72 8.89 -0.37 -6.05
N GLY A 73 7.60 -0.43 -6.30
CA GLY A 73 6.57 -0.32 -5.28
C GLY A 73 5.23 -0.77 -5.80
N TYR A 74 4.31 -1.06 -4.89
CA TYR A 74 2.95 -1.43 -5.23
C TYR A 74 1.96 -1.01 -4.15
N GLY A 75 0.69 -0.92 -4.54
CA GLY A 75 -0.43 -0.82 -3.63
C GLY A 75 -1.55 -1.77 -4.05
N CYS A 76 -2.23 -2.34 -3.05
CA CYS A 76 -3.39 -3.20 -3.22
C CYS A 76 -4.55 -2.67 -2.38
N TYR A 77 -5.72 -2.51 -2.98
CA TYR A 77 -6.91 -1.95 -2.34
C TYR A 77 -8.18 -2.53 -2.92
N GLY A 78 -9.29 -2.38 -2.22
CA GLY A 78 -10.59 -2.84 -2.69
C GLY A 78 -11.75 -2.09 -2.04
N GLU A 79 -12.95 -2.20 -2.66
CA GLU A 79 -14.18 -1.71 -2.05
C GLU A 79 -14.58 -2.61 -0.88
N ILE A 80 -14.89 -2.01 0.27
CA ILE A 80 -15.34 -2.77 1.43
C ILE A 80 -16.77 -3.26 1.19
N PRO A 81 -17.02 -4.58 1.22
CA PRO A 81 -18.35 -5.13 1.00
C PRO A 81 -19.40 -4.56 1.95
N ARG A 82 -20.63 -4.38 1.44
CA ARG A 82 -21.78 -3.83 2.21
C ARG A 82 -21.58 -2.41 2.74
N THR A 83 -20.62 -1.66 2.22
CA THR A 83 -20.52 -0.23 2.47
C THR A 83 -20.95 0.57 1.23
N THR A 84 -21.27 1.83 1.43
CA THR A 84 -21.52 2.73 0.32
C THR A 84 -20.20 3.37 -0.10
N LYS A 85 -19.49 2.71 -1.02
CA LYS A 85 -18.27 3.24 -1.63
C LYS A 85 -17.15 3.62 -0.67
N ASN A 86 -16.99 2.88 0.44
CA ASN A 86 -15.76 2.92 1.24
C ASN A 86 -14.78 1.86 0.74
N TYR A 87 -13.51 2.21 0.80
CA TYR A 87 -12.40 1.38 0.33
C TYR A 87 -11.43 1.06 1.46
N GLU A 88 -10.75 -0.04 1.33
CA GLU A 88 -9.65 -0.42 2.20
C GLU A 88 -8.36 -0.51 1.39
N LEU A 89 -7.31 0.10 1.91
CA LEU A 89 -5.96 -0.06 1.42
C LEU A 89 -5.31 -1.21 2.19
N TYR A 90 -5.16 -2.35 1.52
CA TYR A 90 -4.61 -3.57 2.12
C TYR A 90 -3.09 -3.50 2.24
N TRP A 91 -2.44 -3.05 1.17
CA TRP A 91 -0.99 -2.97 1.09
C TRP A 91 -0.54 -1.71 0.38
N LEU A 92 0.53 -1.12 0.91
CA LEU A 92 1.28 -0.04 0.27
C LEU A 92 2.74 -0.21 0.66
N ALA A 93 3.58 -0.55 -0.29
CA ALA A 93 4.99 -0.78 -0.04
C ALA A 93 5.87 -0.27 -1.18
N VAL A 94 7.04 0.23 -0.81
CA VAL A 94 8.11 0.64 -1.73
C VAL A 94 9.38 -0.10 -1.33
N ASN A 95 10.09 -0.63 -2.31
CA ASN A 95 11.39 -1.29 -2.10
C ASN A 95 12.33 -0.37 -1.32
N ASN A 96 13.02 -0.93 -0.35
CA ASN A 96 13.81 -0.18 0.62
C ASN A 96 14.85 0.76 -0.04
N ASP A 97 15.45 0.38 -1.16
CA ASP A 97 16.42 1.19 -1.91
C ASP A 97 15.81 2.47 -2.51
N PHE A 98 14.49 2.53 -2.59
CA PHE A 98 13.72 3.64 -3.17
C PHE A 98 12.89 4.42 -2.15
N ARG A 99 12.98 4.09 -0.86
CA ARG A 99 12.26 4.80 0.21
C ARG A 99 12.81 6.21 0.42
N GLY A 100 12.01 7.07 1.05
CA GLY A 100 12.39 8.46 1.35
C GLY A 100 12.43 9.40 0.15
N LYS A 101 12.03 8.94 -1.05
CA LYS A 101 12.07 9.71 -2.31
C LYS A 101 10.68 10.15 -2.80
N GLY A 102 9.64 9.96 -1.99
CA GLY A 102 8.27 10.36 -2.31
C GLY A 102 7.45 9.34 -3.10
N PHE A 103 7.99 8.17 -3.43
CA PHE A 103 7.30 7.17 -4.25
C PHE A 103 6.07 6.56 -3.57
N GLY A 104 6.11 6.36 -2.24
CA GLY A 104 4.95 5.91 -1.48
C GLY A 104 3.78 6.89 -1.57
N ARG A 105 4.06 8.18 -1.47
CA ARG A 105 3.06 9.24 -1.66
C ARG A 105 2.48 9.24 -3.07
N MET A 106 3.31 9.09 -4.09
CA MET A 106 2.85 9.03 -5.48
C MET A 106 1.91 7.85 -5.72
N LEU A 107 2.22 6.66 -5.17
CA LEU A 107 1.35 5.50 -5.21
C LEU A 107 0.02 5.75 -4.50
N LEU A 108 0.07 6.32 -3.29
CA LEU A 108 -1.12 6.62 -2.50
C LEU A 108 -2.02 7.61 -3.22
N GLU A 109 -1.48 8.70 -3.74
CA GLU A 109 -2.21 9.72 -4.51
C GLU A 109 -2.86 9.11 -5.77
N LYS A 110 -2.17 8.16 -6.42
CA LYS A 110 -2.70 7.46 -7.59
C LYS A 110 -3.90 6.56 -7.24
N ILE A 111 -3.82 5.84 -6.13
CA ILE A 111 -4.91 5.01 -5.60
C ILE A 111 -6.09 5.88 -5.20
N GLU A 112 -5.84 6.96 -4.45
CA GLU A 112 -6.88 7.91 -4.04
C GLU A 112 -7.61 8.52 -5.24
N ALA A 113 -6.86 8.89 -6.27
CA ALA A 113 -7.45 9.44 -7.50
C ALA A 113 -8.32 8.40 -8.24
N ASP A 114 -7.91 7.13 -8.27
CA ASP A 114 -8.70 6.04 -8.87
C ASP A 114 -10.00 5.81 -8.08
N ILE A 115 -9.94 5.80 -6.77
CA ILE A 115 -11.09 5.65 -5.88
C ILE A 115 -12.05 6.83 -6.03
N LYS A 116 -11.55 8.06 -6.11
CA LYS A 116 -12.38 9.26 -6.38
C LYS A 116 -13.14 9.18 -7.70
N LYS A 117 -12.48 8.70 -8.76
CA LYS A 117 -13.13 8.48 -10.07
C LYS A 117 -14.29 7.48 -9.99
N LYS A 118 -14.24 6.54 -9.06
CA LYS A 118 -15.29 5.56 -8.79
C LYS A 118 -16.31 6.05 -7.77
N THR A 119 -16.32 7.35 -7.46
CA THR A 119 -17.17 7.97 -6.44
C THR A 119 -16.97 7.44 -5.02
N GLY A 120 -15.73 7.01 -4.72
CA GLY A 120 -15.33 6.53 -3.39
C GLY A 120 -15.42 7.63 -2.34
N ARG A 121 -15.93 7.29 -1.16
CA ARG A 121 -16.19 8.24 -0.07
C ARG A 121 -15.01 8.39 0.88
N GLY A 122 -14.26 7.31 1.08
CA GLY A 122 -13.14 7.29 2.00
C GLY A 122 -12.34 6.02 1.93
N ILE A 123 -11.16 6.08 2.54
CA ILE A 123 -10.20 4.97 2.59
C ILE A 123 -9.87 4.66 4.03
N TYR A 124 -9.96 3.38 4.36
CA TYR A 124 -9.48 2.79 5.60
C TYR A 124 -8.14 2.10 5.35
N THR A 125 -7.26 2.13 6.31
CA THR A 125 -6.04 1.33 6.32
C THR A 125 -5.66 0.98 7.75
N GLU A 126 -4.89 -0.07 7.94
CA GLU A 126 -4.49 -0.58 9.24
C GLU A 126 -2.97 -0.67 9.36
N SER A 127 -2.47 -0.54 10.58
CA SER A 127 -1.06 -0.74 10.89
C SER A 127 -0.91 -1.25 12.32
N SER A 128 0.12 -2.04 12.57
CA SER A 128 0.62 -2.29 13.91
C SER A 128 1.14 -0.97 14.53
N ASN A 129 0.96 -0.82 15.83
CA ASN A 129 1.46 0.32 16.60
C ASN A 129 2.89 0.11 17.14
N MET A 130 3.56 -0.98 16.77
CA MET A 130 4.94 -1.20 17.19
C MET A 130 5.88 -0.16 16.61
N GLU A 131 6.96 0.14 17.34
CA GLU A 131 7.95 1.17 17.00
C GLU A 131 8.50 1.02 15.56
N GLN A 132 8.70 -0.22 15.10
CA GLN A 132 9.15 -0.50 13.73
C GLN A 132 8.20 0.01 12.64
N HIS A 133 6.93 0.28 12.97
CA HIS A 133 5.92 0.83 12.07
C HIS A 133 5.69 2.34 12.23
N SER A 134 6.46 3.02 13.10
CA SER A 134 6.30 4.45 13.38
C SER A 134 6.37 5.33 12.12
N GLN A 135 7.29 5.02 11.21
CA GLN A 135 7.40 5.75 9.94
C GLN A 135 6.18 5.56 9.04
N THR A 136 5.56 4.38 9.05
CA THR A 136 4.32 4.10 8.31
C THR A 136 3.16 4.89 8.89
N ILE A 137 3.05 4.96 10.20
CA ILE A 137 2.03 5.74 10.91
C ILE A 137 2.17 7.23 10.60
N GLU A 138 3.38 7.77 10.67
CA GLU A 138 3.67 9.17 10.35
C GLU A 138 3.36 9.48 8.89
N PHE A 139 3.75 8.60 7.97
CA PHE A 139 3.41 8.70 6.55
C PHE A 139 1.91 8.84 6.31
N TYR A 140 1.06 8.01 6.94
CA TYR A 140 -0.38 8.14 6.78
C TYR A 140 -0.91 9.44 7.36
N LYS A 141 -0.44 9.88 8.53
CA LYS A 141 -0.84 11.16 9.14
C LYS A 141 -0.49 12.34 8.26
N GLU A 142 0.73 12.38 7.71
CA GLU A 142 1.18 13.43 6.79
C GLU A 142 0.37 13.47 5.48
N ASN A 143 -0.20 12.33 5.06
CA ASN A 143 -1.07 12.25 3.90
C ASN A 143 -2.56 12.43 4.21
N GLY A 144 -2.90 12.93 5.40
CA GLY A 144 -4.26 13.33 5.78
C GLY A 144 -5.13 12.21 6.35
N TYR A 145 -4.55 11.08 6.70
CA TYR A 145 -5.24 10.01 7.42
C TYR A 145 -5.29 10.31 8.92
N ARG A 146 -6.41 10.02 9.55
CA ARG A 146 -6.60 10.17 10.99
C ARG A 146 -6.83 8.81 11.63
N GLN A 147 -6.19 8.56 12.76
CA GLN A 147 -6.45 7.37 13.56
C GLN A 147 -7.86 7.44 14.13
N ILE A 148 -8.64 6.41 13.89
CA ILE A 148 -10.05 6.33 14.32
C ILE A 148 -10.31 5.24 15.35
N SER A 149 -9.45 4.23 15.43
CA SER A 149 -9.55 3.17 16.45
C SER A 149 -8.18 2.56 16.77
N VAL A 150 -8.10 1.94 17.94
CA VAL A 150 -6.99 1.10 18.38
C VAL A 150 -7.57 -0.13 19.05
N TYR A 151 -7.16 -1.30 18.60
CA TYR A 151 -7.48 -2.59 19.22
C TYR A 151 -6.24 -3.11 19.94
N LYS A 152 -6.30 -3.21 21.26
CA LYS A 152 -5.18 -3.62 22.10
C LYS A 152 -4.86 -5.10 21.91
N ASP A 153 -3.54 -5.41 21.89
CA ASP A 153 -3.02 -6.77 21.81
C ASP A 153 -3.63 -7.59 20.65
N TYR A 154 -3.87 -6.92 19.51
CA TYR A 154 -4.60 -7.52 18.39
C TYR A 154 -3.77 -8.53 17.60
N TYR A 155 -2.54 -8.18 17.28
CA TYR A 155 -1.64 -9.05 16.52
C TYR A 155 -0.83 -9.97 17.43
N ASP A 156 -0.41 -9.45 18.60
CA ASP A 156 0.31 -10.17 19.65
C ASP A 156 0.27 -9.33 20.94
N ILE A 157 0.81 -9.84 22.04
CA ILE A 157 0.95 -9.10 23.29
C ILE A 157 1.77 -7.82 23.01
N LYS A 158 1.21 -6.66 23.35
CA LYS A 158 1.75 -5.31 23.10
C LYS A 158 1.86 -4.94 21.60
N ASP A 159 1.20 -5.68 20.72
CA ASP A 159 1.09 -5.33 19.31
C ASP A 159 -0.36 -4.99 18.96
N ASP A 160 -0.67 -3.73 19.06
CA ASP A 160 -2.01 -3.19 18.82
C ASP A 160 -2.26 -3.00 17.33
N ARG A 161 -3.52 -3.15 16.91
CA ARG A 161 -3.98 -2.73 15.58
C ARG A 161 -4.54 -1.31 15.65
N ALA A 162 -3.95 -0.39 14.92
CA ALA A 162 -4.51 0.94 14.71
C ALA A 162 -5.15 1.05 13.33
N THR A 163 -6.36 1.60 13.28
CA THR A 163 -7.08 1.87 12.02
C THR A 163 -7.03 3.37 11.73
N TYR A 164 -6.71 3.70 10.50
CA TYR A 164 -6.64 5.05 9.98
C TYR A 164 -7.69 5.25 8.89
N TYR A 165 -8.23 6.45 8.79
CA TYR A 165 -9.26 6.81 7.82
C TYR A 165 -8.97 8.16 7.18
N LYS A 166 -9.20 8.26 5.88
CA LYS A 166 -9.22 9.52 5.12
C LYS A 166 -10.51 9.63 4.33
N LYS A 167 -11.24 10.73 4.52
CA LYS A 167 -12.36 11.11 3.66
C LYS A 167 -11.80 11.61 2.33
N LEU A 168 -12.38 11.17 1.22
CA LEU A 168 -11.98 11.58 -0.14
C LEU A 168 -12.85 12.69 -0.70
#